data_087bcf0c84414ce4dea5411fee479ae5
#
_entry.id   087bcf0c84414ce4dea5411fee479ae5
#
_cell.length_a   1.000
_cell.length_b   1.000
_cell.length_c   1.000
_cell.angle_alpha   90.00
_cell.angle_beta   90.00
_cell.angle_gamma   90.00
#
_symmetry.space_group_name_H-M   'P 1'
#
loop_
_entity.id
_entity.type
_entity.pdbx_description
1 polymer ?
#
loop_
_entity_poly.entity_id
_entity_poly.type
_entity_poly.pdbx_seq_one_letter_code
_entity_poly.pdbx_strand_id
1 'polypeptide(L)'
;FLYDAVQEGIEIPPHPSEDWARGLRYGWFDELAAREEAVIATAHTMSDQAETVLFRMARGTGLHGLAGIPPRRGFYVRPCLCLTRADTEAYCAALGQHYIQDETNAEDTYARNRIRHDAIPALQYANSAAERSIARLCRQMRELDEWLTAEAAALLQAASVPGGYDAAALRSAAGPVLDAALHALVSPVRDAEEKYISLLRFLILKGEGAVQLTPEVTFKIRNGLLVCLTKEGAQIAPAPPQPFEPGEFRLPGGYFVKFQVVKYEEFLKNQPIFKK
;
A
#
# COMPACT_ATOMS: atom_id res chain seq x y z
N PHE A 1 16.13 13.36 17.87
CA PHE A 1 16.90 12.39 17.10
C PHE A 1 17.44 13.08 15.83
N LEU A 2 18.73 12.87 15.50
CA LEU A 2 19.38 13.33 14.28
C LEU A 2 19.82 12.11 13.47
N TYR A 3 19.53 12.10 12.19
CA TYR A 3 20.02 11.11 11.24
C TYR A 3 20.92 11.79 10.22
N ASP A 4 22.15 11.35 10.17
CA ASP A 4 23.15 11.83 9.20
C ASP A 4 23.54 10.65 8.30
N ALA A 5 23.03 10.66 7.07
CA ALA A 5 23.24 9.58 6.11
C ALA A 5 24.74 9.34 5.80
N VAL A 6 25.55 10.39 5.83
CA VAL A 6 27.00 10.28 5.57
C VAL A 6 27.71 9.59 6.74
N GLN A 7 27.34 9.94 7.97
CA GLN A 7 27.90 9.30 9.17
C GLN A 7 27.48 7.82 9.28
N GLU A 8 26.29 7.48 8.78
CA GLU A 8 25.80 6.10 8.70
C GLU A 8 26.41 5.31 7.51
N GLY A 9 27.34 5.93 6.76
CA GLY A 9 28.05 5.27 5.65
C GLY A 9 27.21 5.07 4.39
N ILE A 10 26.13 5.83 4.24
CA ILE A 10 25.27 5.76 3.05
C ILE A 10 25.90 6.61 1.96
N GLU A 11 26.16 5.98 0.82
CA GLU A 11 26.65 6.68 -0.37
C GLU A 11 25.50 7.50 -0.99
N ILE A 12 25.65 8.82 -0.99
CA ILE A 12 24.67 9.73 -1.59
C ILE A 12 24.93 9.80 -3.09
N PRO A 13 23.95 9.44 -3.96
CA PRO A 13 24.10 9.59 -5.41
C PRO A 13 24.41 11.04 -5.80
N PRO A 14 25.14 11.28 -6.89
CA PRO A 14 25.46 12.66 -7.36
C PRO A 14 24.21 13.52 -7.60
N HIS A 15 23.09 12.89 -7.99
CA HIS A 15 21.77 13.52 -8.18
C HIS A 15 20.70 12.66 -7.49
N PRO A 16 20.53 12.81 -6.16
CA PRO A 16 19.56 12.00 -5.43
C PRO A 16 18.14 12.36 -5.87
N SER A 17 17.35 11.37 -6.28
CA SER A 17 15.94 11.57 -6.58
C SER A 17 15.12 11.81 -5.31
N GLU A 18 13.96 12.47 -5.45
CA GLU A 18 13.02 12.65 -4.34
C GLU A 18 12.60 11.28 -3.75
N ASP A 19 12.39 10.28 -4.62
CA ASP A 19 12.02 8.92 -4.20
C ASP A 19 13.15 8.25 -3.40
N TRP A 20 14.42 8.45 -3.79
CA TRP A 20 15.56 7.96 -3.03
C TRP A 20 15.63 8.60 -1.64
N ALA A 21 15.56 9.92 -1.56
CA ALA A 21 15.59 10.67 -0.29
C ALA A 21 14.38 10.31 0.60
N ARG A 22 13.22 10.11 -0.03
CA ARG A 22 12.01 9.64 0.65
C ARG A 22 12.20 8.22 1.21
N GLY A 23 12.75 7.30 0.42
CA GLY A 23 13.04 5.92 0.85
C GLY A 23 13.95 5.89 2.06
N LEU A 24 15.04 6.65 2.03
CA LEU A 24 15.98 6.77 3.15
C LEU A 24 15.31 7.32 4.42
N ARG A 25 14.52 8.39 4.28
CA ARG A 25 13.78 9.00 5.40
C ARG A 25 12.79 8.03 6.03
N TYR A 26 12.03 7.30 5.23
CA TYR A 26 11.04 6.35 5.74
C TYR A 26 11.71 5.11 6.35
N GLY A 27 12.83 4.62 5.79
CA GLY A 27 13.63 3.55 6.41
C GLY A 27 14.08 3.92 7.82
N TRP A 28 14.63 5.12 7.98
CA TRP A 28 15.01 5.60 9.30
C TRP A 28 13.82 5.79 10.25
N PHE A 29 12.68 6.28 9.76
CA PHE A 29 11.47 6.38 10.57
C PHE A 29 10.96 5.02 11.03
N ASP A 30 11.04 4.00 10.19
CA ASP A 30 10.64 2.63 10.54
C ASP A 30 11.54 2.06 11.65
N GLU A 31 12.85 2.25 11.54
CA GLU A 31 13.83 1.87 12.57
C GLU A 31 13.58 2.61 13.90
N LEU A 32 13.35 3.93 13.83
CA LEU A 32 13.07 4.75 14.99
C LEU A 32 11.77 4.33 15.67
N ALA A 33 10.70 4.12 14.90
CA ALA A 33 9.40 3.69 15.42
C ALA A 33 9.50 2.33 16.13
N ALA A 34 10.26 1.39 15.54
CA ALA A 34 10.47 0.07 16.14
C ALA A 34 11.33 0.13 17.41
N ARG A 35 12.39 0.94 17.41
CA ARG A 35 13.32 1.06 18.55
C ARG A 35 12.67 1.74 19.75
N GLU A 36 11.91 2.80 19.52
CA GLU A 36 11.30 3.63 20.57
C GLU A 36 9.84 3.23 20.88
N GLU A 37 9.31 2.17 20.22
CA GLU A 37 7.89 1.79 20.29
C GLU A 37 6.95 2.98 20.03
N ALA A 38 7.32 3.83 19.07
CA ALA A 38 6.71 5.13 18.86
C ALA A 38 5.81 5.16 17.63
N VAL A 39 4.95 6.16 17.60
CA VAL A 39 4.13 6.52 16.44
C VAL A 39 4.76 7.73 15.75
N ILE A 40 4.93 7.67 14.44
CA ILE A 40 5.49 8.74 13.63
C ILE A 40 4.35 9.63 13.11
N ALA A 41 4.29 10.85 13.57
CA ALA A 41 3.35 11.84 13.05
C ALA A 41 3.98 12.59 11.87
N THR A 42 3.30 12.60 10.72
CA THR A 42 3.73 13.37 9.54
C THR A 42 2.74 14.49 9.26
N ALA A 43 3.25 15.64 8.83
CA ALA A 43 2.49 16.88 8.64
C ALA A 43 1.78 16.98 7.28
N HIS A 44 1.32 15.86 6.71
CA HIS A 44 0.50 15.91 5.49
C HIS A 44 -0.82 16.63 5.77
N THR A 45 -1.17 17.54 4.86
CA THR A 45 -2.37 18.38 4.94
C THR A 45 -3.47 17.91 3.98
N MET A 46 -4.62 18.55 4.06
CA MET A 46 -5.71 18.39 3.09
C MET A 46 -5.27 18.82 1.68
N SER A 47 -4.40 19.82 1.57
CA SER A 47 -3.83 20.24 0.29
C SER A 47 -2.96 19.15 -0.33
N ASP A 48 -2.12 18.47 0.48
CA ASP A 48 -1.34 17.32 0.00
C ASP A 48 -2.24 16.14 -0.43
N GLN A 49 -3.38 15.98 0.24
CA GLN A 49 -4.41 15.01 -0.16
C GLN A 49 -4.95 15.31 -1.55
N ALA A 50 -5.33 16.58 -1.81
CA ALA A 50 -5.85 17.01 -3.10
C ALA A 50 -4.81 16.85 -4.21
N GLU A 51 -3.56 17.30 -3.98
CA GLU A 51 -2.44 17.10 -4.90
C GLU A 51 -2.26 15.62 -5.26
N THR A 52 -2.24 14.75 -4.24
CA THR A 52 -2.01 13.31 -4.42
C THR A 52 -3.11 12.65 -5.25
N VAL A 53 -4.36 12.98 -4.99
CA VAL A 53 -5.50 12.38 -5.71
C VAL A 53 -5.53 12.87 -7.16
N LEU A 54 -5.38 14.16 -7.40
CA LEU A 54 -5.33 14.72 -8.76
C LEU A 54 -4.17 14.14 -9.56
N PHE A 55 -2.99 13.98 -8.94
CA PHE A 55 -1.84 13.35 -9.58
C PHE A 55 -2.12 11.88 -9.96
N ARG A 56 -2.75 11.11 -9.06
CA ARG A 56 -3.12 9.72 -9.32
C ARG A 56 -4.19 9.62 -10.41
N MET A 57 -5.19 10.51 -10.40
CA MET A 57 -6.22 10.59 -11.45
C MET A 57 -5.61 10.85 -12.83
N ALA A 58 -4.67 11.79 -12.92
CA ALA A 58 -3.98 12.11 -14.17
C ALA A 58 -3.17 10.94 -14.74
N ARG A 59 -2.72 10.00 -13.88
CA ARG A 59 -1.98 8.80 -14.28
C ARG A 59 -2.86 7.57 -14.53
N GLY A 60 -4.15 7.68 -14.27
CA GLY A 60 -5.07 6.54 -14.21
C GLY A 60 -4.96 5.82 -12.86
N THR A 61 -6.05 5.77 -12.12
CA THR A 61 -6.09 5.12 -10.82
C THR A 61 -7.44 4.49 -10.56
N GLY A 62 -7.45 3.37 -9.85
CA GLY A 62 -8.65 2.75 -9.32
C GLY A 62 -9.08 3.32 -7.96
N LEU A 63 -10.01 2.63 -7.32
CA LEU A 63 -10.61 3.00 -6.04
C LEU A 63 -9.55 3.26 -4.96
N HIS A 64 -8.58 2.35 -4.81
CA HIS A 64 -7.50 2.45 -3.84
C HIS A 64 -6.70 3.76 -3.97
N GLY A 65 -6.39 4.17 -5.21
CA GLY A 65 -5.67 5.43 -5.42
C GLY A 65 -6.52 6.67 -5.14
N LEU A 66 -7.84 6.62 -5.39
CA LEU A 66 -8.79 7.69 -5.06
C LEU A 66 -9.01 7.83 -3.54
N ALA A 67 -8.78 6.78 -2.76
CA ALA A 67 -8.76 6.85 -1.29
C ALA A 67 -7.69 7.81 -0.74
N GLY A 68 -6.71 8.19 -1.58
CA GLY A 68 -5.70 9.20 -1.31
C GLY A 68 -4.70 8.79 -0.22
N ILE A 69 -4.31 9.76 0.61
CA ILE A 69 -3.39 9.56 1.72
C ILE A 69 -4.20 9.05 2.93
N PRO A 70 -3.93 7.86 3.49
CA PRO A 70 -4.65 7.37 4.66
C PRO A 70 -4.27 8.15 5.92
N PRO A 71 -5.20 8.41 6.87
CA PRO A 71 -4.90 9.09 8.13
C PRO A 71 -3.94 8.29 9.02
N ARG A 72 -3.96 6.96 8.88
CA ARG A 72 -3.03 6.04 9.56
C ARG A 72 -2.59 4.93 8.61
N ARG A 73 -1.32 4.56 8.68
CA ARG A 73 -0.74 3.40 8.01
C ARG A 73 0.38 2.82 8.89
N GLY A 74 0.11 1.70 9.54
CA GLY A 74 1.05 1.14 10.52
C GLY A 74 1.36 2.13 11.64
N PHE A 75 2.61 2.47 11.80
CA PHE A 75 3.10 3.43 12.80
C PHE A 75 2.89 4.89 12.40
N TYR A 76 2.57 5.17 11.15
CA TYR A 76 2.41 6.54 10.66
C TYR A 76 1.00 7.06 10.89
N VAL A 77 0.90 8.25 11.47
CA VAL A 77 -0.35 9.02 11.60
C VAL A 77 -0.22 10.38 10.94
N ARG A 78 -1.32 10.95 10.51
CA ARG A 78 -1.36 12.23 9.77
C ARG A 78 -2.43 13.14 10.36
N PRO A 79 -2.16 13.75 11.52
CA PRO A 79 -3.17 14.54 12.23
C PRO A 79 -3.61 15.79 11.45
N CYS A 80 -2.73 16.34 10.59
CA CYS A 80 -3.01 17.56 9.83
C CYS A 80 -3.83 17.36 8.55
N LEU A 81 -4.27 16.13 8.21
CA LEU A 81 -5.10 15.89 7.01
C LEU A 81 -6.47 16.60 7.03
N CYS A 82 -6.90 17.09 8.18
CA CYS A 82 -8.13 17.88 8.33
C CYS A 82 -7.94 19.39 8.06
N LEU A 83 -6.69 19.85 7.90
CA LEU A 83 -6.30 21.24 7.70
C LEU A 83 -5.79 21.47 6.28
N THR A 84 -6.13 22.61 5.69
CA THR A 84 -5.50 23.08 4.45
C THR A 84 -4.09 23.63 4.76
N ARG A 85 -3.27 23.81 3.74
CA ARG A 85 -2.00 24.54 3.89
C ARG A 85 -2.23 25.96 4.39
N ALA A 86 -3.24 26.66 3.86
CA ALA A 86 -3.59 28.00 4.30
C ALA A 86 -3.96 28.04 5.79
N ASP A 87 -4.68 27.02 6.32
CA ASP A 87 -4.98 26.93 7.74
C ASP A 87 -3.71 26.80 8.59
N THR A 88 -2.73 26.01 8.15
CA THR A 88 -1.46 25.84 8.87
C THR A 88 -0.60 27.09 8.81
N GLU A 89 -0.54 27.78 7.69
CA GLU A 89 0.18 29.05 7.53
C GLU A 89 -0.45 30.15 8.38
N ALA A 90 -1.77 30.25 8.38
CA ALA A 90 -2.49 31.21 9.22
C ALA A 90 -2.24 30.96 10.72
N TYR A 91 -2.19 29.68 11.13
CA TYR A 91 -1.86 29.32 12.50
C TYR A 91 -0.44 29.71 12.89
N CYS A 92 0.55 29.45 12.02
CA CYS A 92 1.95 29.87 12.24
C CYS A 92 2.05 31.39 12.35
N ALA A 93 1.36 32.13 11.46
CA ALA A 93 1.33 33.60 11.50
C ALA A 93 0.73 34.13 12.80
N ALA A 94 -0.38 33.52 13.28
CA ALA A 94 -1.02 33.92 14.54
C ALA A 94 -0.12 33.71 15.78
N LEU A 95 0.77 32.70 15.72
CA LEU A 95 1.76 32.43 16.78
C LEU A 95 3.09 33.20 16.60
N GLY A 96 3.30 33.91 15.49
CA GLY A 96 4.58 34.48 15.12
C GLY A 96 5.66 33.44 14.88
N GLN A 97 5.26 32.18 14.58
CA GLN A 97 6.18 31.07 14.33
C GLN A 97 6.75 31.16 12.93
N HIS A 98 8.08 31.32 12.83
CA HIS A 98 8.79 31.24 11.57
C HIS A 98 8.85 29.79 11.05
N TYR A 99 8.70 29.61 9.75
CA TYR A 99 8.88 28.35 9.06
C TYR A 99 9.69 28.56 7.77
N ILE A 100 10.41 27.54 7.36
CA ILE A 100 11.24 27.56 6.14
C ILE A 100 10.35 27.18 4.95
N GLN A 101 10.38 27.99 3.91
CA GLN A 101 9.82 27.61 2.62
C GLN A 101 10.92 26.91 1.81
N ASP A 102 10.65 25.69 1.38
CA ASP A 102 11.54 24.95 0.50
C ASP A 102 11.49 25.56 -0.91
N GLU A 103 12.62 26.05 -1.39
CA GLU A 103 12.74 26.73 -2.70
C GLU A 103 12.36 25.79 -3.86
N THR A 104 12.54 24.49 -3.73
CA THR A 104 12.15 23.50 -4.75
C THR A 104 10.62 23.42 -4.95
N ASN A 105 9.84 23.93 -4.03
CA ASN A 105 8.38 24.05 -4.18
C ASN A 105 7.97 25.06 -5.26
N ALA A 106 8.86 25.96 -5.68
CA ALA A 106 8.61 26.95 -6.72
C ALA A 106 8.93 26.44 -8.14
N GLU A 107 9.58 25.29 -8.29
CA GLU A 107 9.95 24.75 -9.59
C GLU A 107 8.79 23.97 -10.23
N ASP A 108 8.22 24.47 -11.32
CA ASP A 108 7.14 23.82 -12.09
C ASP A 108 7.60 22.61 -12.90
N THR A 109 8.86 22.19 -12.77
CA THR A 109 9.44 21.04 -13.47
C THR A 109 8.77 19.72 -13.06
N TYR A 110 8.24 19.66 -11.85
CA TYR A 110 7.57 18.46 -11.32
C TYR A 110 6.06 18.50 -11.52
N ALA A 111 5.47 17.43 -12.02
CA ALA A 111 4.04 17.31 -12.27
C ALA A 111 3.18 17.65 -11.05
N ARG A 112 3.68 17.38 -9.83
CA ARG A 112 3.02 17.72 -8.57
C ARG A 112 2.93 19.23 -8.33
N ASN A 113 3.97 19.98 -8.68
CA ASN A 113 3.98 21.44 -8.56
C ASN A 113 2.99 22.08 -9.53
N ARG A 114 2.88 21.57 -10.76
CA ARG A 114 1.84 22.03 -11.70
C ARG A 114 0.42 21.77 -11.18
N ILE A 115 0.18 20.65 -10.52
CA ILE A 115 -1.13 20.42 -9.89
C ILE A 115 -1.39 21.44 -8.80
N ARG A 116 -0.38 21.77 -7.98
CA ARG A 116 -0.46 22.76 -6.90
C ARG A 116 -0.70 24.18 -7.42
N HIS A 117 0.02 24.58 -8.46
CA HIS A 117 0.02 25.96 -8.94
C HIS A 117 -1.06 26.23 -10.00
N ASP A 118 -1.49 25.23 -10.76
CA ASP A 118 -2.46 25.40 -11.84
C ASP A 118 -3.81 24.73 -11.56
N ALA A 119 -3.80 23.41 -11.28
CA ALA A 119 -5.04 22.64 -11.21
C ALA A 119 -5.84 22.95 -9.95
N ILE A 120 -5.22 23.00 -8.78
CA ILE A 120 -5.93 23.31 -7.51
C ILE A 120 -6.51 24.73 -7.51
N PRO A 121 -5.76 25.79 -7.89
CA PRO A 121 -6.35 27.12 -8.01
C PRO A 121 -7.51 27.22 -9.00
N ALA A 122 -7.44 26.53 -10.15
CA ALA A 122 -8.53 26.49 -11.10
C ALA A 122 -9.79 25.81 -10.51
N LEU A 123 -9.64 24.74 -9.74
CA LEU A 123 -10.73 24.10 -9.03
C LEU A 123 -11.30 24.99 -7.91
N GLN A 124 -10.43 25.70 -7.19
CA GLN A 124 -10.84 26.65 -6.14
C GLN A 124 -11.57 27.87 -6.72
N TYR A 125 -11.20 28.30 -7.94
CA TYR A 125 -11.94 29.35 -8.64
C TYR A 125 -13.38 28.91 -8.95
N ALA A 126 -13.57 27.64 -9.33
CA ALA A 126 -14.91 27.08 -9.56
C ALA A 126 -15.68 26.81 -8.24
N ASN A 127 -14.95 26.39 -7.21
CA ASN A 127 -15.51 26.10 -5.88
C ASN A 127 -14.43 26.32 -4.81
N SER A 128 -14.58 27.36 -4.01
CA SER A 128 -13.62 27.69 -2.94
C SER A 128 -13.41 26.55 -1.91
N ALA A 129 -14.36 25.61 -1.81
CA ALA A 129 -14.27 24.42 -0.98
C ALA A 129 -13.73 23.17 -1.72
N ALA A 130 -13.07 23.32 -2.87
CA ALA A 130 -12.61 22.20 -3.72
C ALA A 130 -11.76 21.19 -2.94
N GLU A 131 -10.76 21.62 -2.17
CA GLU A 131 -9.91 20.73 -1.38
C GLU A 131 -10.73 19.92 -0.34
N ARG A 132 -11.68 20.57 0.34
CA ARG A 132 -12.59 19.90 1.29
C ARG A 132 -13.49 18.88 0.59
N SER A 133 -13.94 19.20 -0.63
CA SER A 133 -14.75 18.29 -1.44
C SER A 133 -13.94 17.06 -1.88
N ILE A 134 -12.68 17.26 -2.29
CA ILE A 134 -11.75 16.17 -2.61
C ILE A 134 -11.46 15.32 -1.37
N ALA A 135 -11.19 15.93 -0.22
CA ALA A 135 -10.95 15.20 1.03
C ALA A 135 -12.16 14.35 1.46
N ARG A 136 -13.37 14.86 1.25
CA ARG A 136 -14.61 14.10 1.47
C ARG A 136 -14.72 12.91 0.53
N LEU A 137 -14.43 13.10 -0.77
CA LEU A 137 -14.40 12.03 -1.76
C LEU A 137 -13.39 10.95 -1.34
N CYS A 138 -12.17 11.33 -0.96
CA CYS A 138 -11.14 10.40 -0.49
C CYS A 138 -11.61 9.53 0.68
N ARG A 139 -12.33 10.13 1.63
CA ARG A 139 -12.89 9.36 2.76
C ARG A 139 -13.92 8.34 2.29
N GLN A 140 -14.86 8.73 1.42
CA GLN A 140 -15.86 7.81 0.86
C GLN A 140 -15.21 6.68 0.05
N MET A 141 -14.21 7.01 -0.77
CA MET A 141 -13.46 6.01 -1.54
C MET A 141 -12.69 5.05 -0.63
N ARG A 142 -12.17 5.52 0.50
CA ARG A 142 -11.49 4.66 1.47
C ARG A 142 -12.45 3.69 2.14
N GLU A 143 -13.61 4.16 2.58
CA GLU A 143 -14.65 3.30 3.17
C GLU A 143 -15.08 2.19 2.20
N LEU A 144 -15.22 2.54 0.90
CA LEU A 144 -15.54 1.56 -0.14
C LEU A 144 -14.36 0.59 -0.41
N ASP A 145 -13.11 1.08 -0.42
CA ASP A 145 -11.91 0.28 -0.64
C ASP A 145 -11.70 -0.73 0.51
N GLU A 146 -11.90 -0.29 1.75
CA GLU A 146 -11.84 -1.15 2.93
C GLU A 146 -12.92 -2.23 2.90
N TRP A 147 -14.16 -1.88 2.57
CA TRP A 147 -15.25 -2.83 2.40
C TRP A 147 -14.94 -3.84 1.28
N LEU A 148 -14.54 -3.35 0.10
CA LEU A 148 -14.22 -4.20 -1.04
C LEU A 148 -13.04 -5.15 -0.74
N THR A 149 -12.04 -4.68 -0.02
CA THR A 149 -10.90 -5.49 0.43
C THR A 149 -11.36 -6.60 1.39
N ALA A 150 -12.25 -6.28 2.32
CA ALA A 150 -12.81 -7.28 3.24
C ALA A 150 -13.64 -8.34 2.51
N GLU A 151 -14.50 -7.94 1.56
CA GLU A 151 -15.28 -8.88 0.73
C GLU A 151 -14.37 -9.76 -0.13
N ALA A 152 -13.31 -9.19 -0.71
CA ALA A 152 -12.33 -9.94 -1.48
C ALA A 152 -11.59 -10.98 -0.61
N ALA A 153 -11.19 -10.61 0.60
CA ALA A 153 -10.57 -11.54 1.55
C ALA A 153 -11.53 -12.67 1.97
N ALA A 154 -12.80 -12.34 2.24
CA ALA A 154 -13.82 -13.32 2.55
C ALA A 154 -14.06 -14.29 1.38
N LEU A 155 -14.10 -13.79 0.14
CA LEU A 155 -14.21 -14.61 -1.07
C LEU A 155 -13.02 -15.57 -1.19
N LEU A 156 -11.79 -15.08 -1.05
CA LEU A 156 -10.59 -15.92 -1.13
C LEU A 156 -10.57 -16.98 -0.03
N GLN A 157 -10.97 -16.62 1.18
CA GLN A 157 -11.10 -17.57 2.28
C GLN A 157 -12.12 -18.65 1.99
N ALA A 158 -13.30 -18.28 1.51
CA ALA A 158 -14.38 -19.23 1.18
C ALA A 158 -14.03 -20.13 -0.03
N ALA A 159 -13.32 -19.62 -1.01
CA ALA A 159 -12.87 -20.36 -2.19
C ALA A 159 -11.61 -21.20 -1.94
N SER A 160 -10.91 -21.00 -0.83
CA SER A 160 -9.64 -21.68 -0.53
C SER A 160 -9.87 -23.17 -0.24
N VAL A 161 -9.15 -24.02 -0.98
CA VAL A 161 -9.18 -25.48 -0.83
C VAL A 161 -7.74 -26.03 -0.93
N PRO A 162 -7.49 -27.27 -0.49
CA PRO A 162 -6.15 -27.85 -0.64
C PRO A 162 -5.68 -27.81 -2.10
N GLY A 163 -4.59 -27.10 -2.35
CA GLY A 163 -3.96 -26.99 -3.67
C GLY A 163 -4.38 -25.79 -4.51
N GLY A 164 -5.27 -24.91 -4.04
CA GLY A 164 -5.65 -23.70 -4.78
C GLY A 164 -6.96 -23.08 -4.33
N TYR A 165 -7.65 -22.44 -5.26
CA TYR A 165 -8.95 -21.83 -5.04
C TYR A 165 -10.01 -22.48 -5.95
N ASP A 166 -11.19 -22.75 -5.41
CA ASP A 166 -12.34 -23.23 -6.21
C ASP A 166 -12.73 -22.16 -7.25
N ALA A 167 -12.53 -22.47 -8.51
CA ALA A 167 -12.83 -21.57 -9.61
C ALA A 167 -14.34 -21.31 -9.77
N ALA A 168 -15.22 -22.22 -9.33
CA ALA A 168 -16.65 -22.02 -9.38
C ALA A 168 -17.10 -21.01 -8.32
N ALA A 169 -16.56 -21.09 -7.10
CA ALA A 169 -16.79 -20.11 -6.05
C ALA A 169 -16.30 -18.71 -6.49
N LEU A 170 -15.09 -18.60 -7.04
CA LEU A 170 -14.57 -17.34 -7.58
C LEU A 170 -15.45 -16.77 -8.70
N ARG A 171 -15.94 -17.63 -9.59
CA ARG A 171 -16.80 -17.24 -10.72
C ARG A 171 -18.16 -16.71 -10.28
N SER A 172 -18.69 -17.18 -9.16
CA SER A 172 -20.00 -16.76 -8.64
C SER A 172 -19.98 -15.39 -7.97
N ALA A 173 -18.81 -14.84 -7.69
CA ALA A 173 -18.66 -13.56 -7.02
C ALA A 173 -19.07 -12.38 -7.91
N ALA A 174 -19.48 -11.26 -7.28
CA ALA A 174 -19.69 -10.02 -7.98
C ALA A 174 -18.36 -9.53 -8.62
N GLY A 175 -18.44 -8.98 -9.84
CA GLY A 175 -17.25 -8.60 -10.62
C GLY A 175 -16.24 -7.77 -9.85
N PRO A 176 -16.62 -6.66 -9.18
CA PRO A 176 -15.67 -5.86 -8.41
C PRO A 176 -14.99 -6.61 -7.27
N VAL A 177 -15.70 -7.53 -6.60
CA VAL A 177 -15.14 -8.37 -5.51
C VAL A 177 -14.14 -9.38 -6.08
N LEU A 178 -14.46 -10.00 -7.23
CA LEU A 178 -13.54 -10.89 -7.92
C LEU A 178 -12.27 -10.14 -8.35
N ASP A 179 -12.40 -8.95 -8.96
CA ASP A 179 -11.26 -8.15 -9.40
C ASP A 179 -10.36 -7.75 -8.21
N ALA A 180 -10.94 -7.35 -7.07
CA ALA A 180 -10.20 -7.06 -5.85
C ALA A 180 -9.50 -8.31 -5.27
N ALA A 181 -10.15 -9.47 -5.33
CA ALA A 181 -9.54 -10.75 -4.92
C ALA A 181 -8.36 -11.12 -5.83
N LEU A 182 -8.51 -10.95 -7.16
CA LEU A 182 -7.43 -11.18 -8.11
C LEU A 182 -6.27 -10.20 -7.91
N HIS A 183 -6.58 -8.94 -7.62
CA HIS A 183 -5.57 -7.94 -7.27
C HIS A 183 -4.75 -8.37 -6.05
N ALA A 184 -5.41 -8.87 -5.00
CA ALA A 184 -4.75 -9.40 -3.80
C ALA A 184 -3.85 -10.62 -4.11
N LEU A 185 -4.22 -11.47 -5.07
CA LEU A 185 -3.42 -12.61 -5.50
C LEU A 185 -2.21 -12.23 -6.36
N VAL A 186 -2.34 -11.17 -7.17
CA VAL A 186 -1.28 -10.72 -8.09
C VAL A 186 -0.25 -9.83 -7.40
N SER A 187 -0.68 -8.92 -6.53
CA SER A 187 0.18 -7.92 -5.88
C SER A 187 1.43 -8.45 -5.18
N PRO A 188 1.44 -9.63 -4.52
CA PRO A 188 2.65 -10.20 -3.92
C PRO A 188 3.67 -10.70 -4.96
N VAL A 189 3.25 -10.92 -6.20
CA VAL A 189 4.07 -11.51 -7.26
C VAL A 189 4.68 -10.43 -8.16
N ARG A 190 3.90 -9.42 -8.47
CA ARG A 190 4.28 -8.30 -9.33
C ARG A 190 3.27 -7.15 -9.20
N ASP A 191 3.58 -6.01 -9.82
CA ASP A 191 2.61 -4.93 -9.95
C ASP A 191 1.31 -5.44 -10.60
N ALA A 192 0.21 -5.24 -9.89
CA ALA A 192 -1.11 -5.72 -10.29
C ALA A 192 -1.71 -4.81 -11.39
N GLU A 193 -1.07 -4.81 -12.56
CA GLU A 193 -1.57 -4.08 -13.73
C GLU A 193 -2.92 -4.65 -14.18
N GLU A 194 -3.82 -3.77 -14.62
CA GLU A 194 -5.18 -4.10 -15.09
C GLU A 194 -5.22 -5.25 -16.09
N LYS A 195 -4.22 -5.32 -16.98
CA LYS A 195 -4.14 -6.41 -17.96
C LYS A 195 -4.09 -7.81 -17.37
N TYR A 196 -3.38 -7.97 -16.21
CA TYR A 196 -3.27 -9.28 -15.55
C TYR A 196 -4.53 -9.63 -14.79
N ILE A 197 -5.18 -8.64 -14.17
CA ILE A 197 -6.47 -8.82 -13.52
C ILE A 197 -7.52 -9.27 -14.55
N SER A 198 -7.60 -8.57 -15.69
CA SER A 198 -8.50 -8.92 -16.80
C SER A 198 -8.23 -10.31 -17.37
N LEU A 199 -6.95 -10.70 -17.55
CA LEU A 199 -6.58 -12.02 -18.03
C LEU A 199 -6.96 -13.13 -17.03
N LEU A 200 -6.73 -12.93 -15.74
CA LEU A 200 -7.11 -13.90 -14.71
C LEU A 200 -8.63 -14.00 -14.56
N ARG A 201 -9.33 -12.87 -14.63
CA ARG A 201 -10.79 -12.86 -14.66
C ARG A 201 -11.33 -13.66 -15.84
N PHE A 202 -10.80 -13.43 -17.05
CA PHE A 202 -11.16 -14.20 -18.24
C PHE A 202 -10.88 -15.70 -18.05
N LEU A 203 -9.72 -16.06 -17.49
CA LEU A 203 -9.33 -17.44 -17.17
C LEU A 203 -10.37 -18.12 -16.27
N ILE A 204 -10.79 -17.45 -15.19
CA ILE A 204 -11.80 -17.97 -14.25
C ILE A 204 -13.16 -18.12 -14.91
N LEU A 205 -13.59 -17.14 -15.70
CA LEU A 205 -14.87 -17.16 -16.40
C LEU A 205 -14.91 -18.28 -17.46
N LYS A 206 -13.80 -18.49 -18.18
CA LYS A 206 -13.67 -19.58 -19.15
C LYS A 206 -13.60 -20.95 -18.49
N GLY A 207 -12.99 -21.05 -17.31
CA GLY A 207 -12.87 -22.30 -16.56
C GLY A 207 -11.73 -23.22 -17.02
N GLU A 208 -10.88 -22.77 -17.93
CA GLU A 208 -9.71 -23.51 -18.43
C GLU A 208 -8.62 -22.57 -18.95
N GLY A 209 -7.38 -23.06 -18.95
CA GLY A 209 -6.22 -22.32 -19.50
C GLY A 209 -5.19 -21.96 -18.45
N ALA A 210 -4.28 -21.06 -18.82
CA ALA A 210 -3.23 -20.56 -17.96
C ALA A 210 -2.86 -19.11 -18.31
N VAL A 211 -2.41 -18.35 -17.29
CA VAL A 211 -1.88 -16.98 -17.41
C VAL A 211 -0.54 -16.92 -16.72
N GLN A 212 0.51 -16.63 -17.47
CA GLN A 212 1.85 -16.42 -16.94
C GLN A 212 1.97 -14.95 -16.47
N LEU A 213 2.25 -14.74 -15.18
CA LEU A 213 2.46 -13.41 -14.62
C LEU A 213 3.93 -12.97 -14.68
N THR A 214 4.84 -13.89 -14.34
CA THR A 214 6.29 -13.72 -14.44
C THR A 214 6.90 -14.97 -15.07
N PRO A 215 8.18 -14.97 -15.46
CA PRO A 215 8.84 -16.18 -15.93
C PRO A 215 8.78 -17.36 -14.95
N GLU A 216 8.61 -17.07 -13.66
CA GLU A 216 8.59 -18.06 -12.55
C GLU A 216 7.17 -18.42 -12.11
N VAL A 217 6.17 -17.56 -12.32
CA VAL A 217 4.82 -17.70 -11.74
C VAL A 217 3.76 -17.75 -12.83
N THR A 218 2.96 -18.83 -12.79
CA THR A 218 1.83 -19.05 -13.70
C THR A 218 0.58 -19.42 -12.90
N PHE A 219 -0.53 -18.73 -13.15
CA PHE A 219 -1.85 -19.15 -12.71
C PHE A 219 -2.51 -20.03 -13.76
N LYS A 220 -3.09 -21.14 -13.32
CA LYS A 220 -3.74 -22.11 -14.22
C LYS A 220 -5.02 -22.64 -13.59
N ILE A 221 -6.04 -22.88 -14.42
CA ILE A 221 -7.18 -23.71 -14.00
C ILE A 221 -6.83 -25.18 -14.22
N ARG A 222 -6.89 -25.98 -13.16
CA ARG A 222 -6.68 -27.41 -13.17
C ARG A 222 -7.71 -28.10 -12.27
N ASN A 223 -8.47 -29.03 -12.83
CA ASN A 223 -9.53 -29.78 -12.11
C ASN A 223 -10.53 -28.85 -11.39
N GLY A 224 -10.93 -27.74 -12.00
CA GLY A 224 -11.84 -26.77 -11.39
C GLY A 224 -11.19 -25.82 -10.36
N LEU A 225 -9.90 -25.94 -10.13
CA LEU A 225 -9.16 -25.09 -9.19
C LEU A 225 -8.28 -24.06 -9.91
N LEU A 226 -8.29 -22.83 -9.43
CA LEU A 226 -7.26 -21.83 -9.75
C LEU A 226 -6.02 -22.14 -8.91
N VAL A 227 -4.95 -22.55 -9.57
CA VAL A 227 -3.68 -22.91 -8.92
C VAL A 227 -2.58 -21.93 -9.34
N CYS A 228 -1.72 -21.58 -8.40
CA CYS A 228 -0.48 -20.83 -8.64
C CYS A 228 0.68 -21.83 -8.74
N LEU A 229 1.37 -21.84 -9.87
CA LEU A 229 2.52 -22.70 -10.14
C LEU A 229 3.79 -21.87 -10.18
N THR A 230 4.85 -22.33 -9.52
CA THR A 230 6.19 -21.76 -9.64
C THR A 230 7.10 -22.72 -10.39
N LYS A 231 8.18 -22.22 -11.03
CA LYS A 231 9.18 -23.05 -11.75
C LYS A 231 9.83 -24.10 -10.88
N GLU A 232 9.93 -23.87 -9.58
CA GLU A 232 10.50 -24.84 -8.63
C GLU A 232 9.55 -26.00 -8.29
N GLY A 233 8.37 -26.06 -8.93
CA GLY A 233 7.41 -27.14 -8.73
C GLY A 233 6.69 -27.11 -7.38
N ALA A 234 6.95 -26.12 -6.55
CA ALA A 234 6.21 -25.90 -5.33
C ALA A 234 4.86 -25.23 -5.68
N GLN A 235 3.78 -25.95 -5.45
CA GLN A 235 2.44 -25.41 -5.50
C GLN A 235 2.31 -24.45 -4.31
N ILE A 236 2.47 -23.13 -4.52
CA ILE A 236 2.14 -22.16 -3.49
C ILE A 236 0.61 -22.03 -3.52
N ALA A 237 -0.08 -22.81 -2.71
CA ALA A 237 -1.39 -22.43 -2.26
C ALA A 237 -1.19 -21.31 -1.23
N PRO A 238 -1.65 -20.08 -1.48
CA PRO A 238 -1.71 -19.11 -0.40
C PRO A 238 -2.59 -19.72 0.68
N ALA A 239 -2.02 -19.92 1.86
CA ALA A 239 -2.84 -20.28 3.00
C ALA A 239 -3.80 -19.12 3.26
N PRO A 240 -5.11 -19.38 3.46
CA PRO A 240 -6.02 -18.34 3.88
C PRO A 240 -5.45 -17.67 5.13
N PRO A 241 -5.60 -16.34 5.30
CA PRO A 241 -5.23 -15.68 6.53
C PRO A 241 -5.99 -16.35 7.68
N GLN A 242 -5.28 -17.16 8.46
CA GLN A 242 -5.82 -17.73 9.68
C GLN A 242 -5.59 -16.75 10.83
N PRO A 243 -6.53 -16.66 11.78
CA PRO A 243 -6.27 -15.90 12.99
C PRO A 243 -5.00 -16.47 13.62
N PHE A 244 -4.10 -15.57 14.00
CA PHE A 244 -2.81 -15.91 14.57
C PHE A 244 -3.03 -16.50 15.96
N GLU A 245 -2.90 -17.82 16.09
CA GLU A 245 -2.86 -18.51 17.37
C GLU A 245 -1.43 -19.04 17.61
N PRO A 246 -0.89 -18.91 18.83
CA PRO A 246 0.39 -19.51 19.18
C PRO A 246 0.31 -21.03 19.01
N GLY A 247 1.29 -21.64 18.36
CA GLY A 247 1.28 -23.09 18.14
C GLY A 247 2.34 -23.56 17.16
N GLU A 248 2.36 -24.86 16.92
CA GLU A 248 3.20 -25.49 15.90
C GLU A 248 2.36 -25.84 14.67
N PHE A 249 2.79 -25.37 13.51
CA PHE A 249 2.09 -25.61 12.25
C PHE A 249 3.00 -26.38 11.30
N ARG A 250 2.45 -27.40 10.66
CA ARG A 250 3.15 -28.18 9.65
C ARG A 250 2.89 -27.62 8.27
N LEU A 251 3.92 -27.17 7.60
CA LEU A 251 3.84 -26.68 6.22
C LEU A 251 3.92 -27.85 5.22
N PRO A 252 3.39 -27.67 3.99
CA PRO A 252 3.64 -28.56 2.88
C PRO A 252 5.15 -28.71 2.65
N GLY A 253 5.64 -29.93 2.41
CA GLY A 253 7.08 -30.22 2.27
C GLY A 253 7.77 -30.67 3.56
N GLY A 254 7.03 -30.85 4.66
CA GLY A 254 7.57 -31.41 5.91
C GLY A 254 8.23 -30.42 6.86
N TYR A 255 8.15 -29.14 6.56
CA TYR A 255 8.65 -28.07 7.44
C TYR A 255 7.67 -27.81 8.60
N PHE A 256 8.22 -27.43 9.75
CA PHE A 256 7.44 -26.99 10.91
C PHE A 256 7.72 -25.52 11.17
N VAL A 257 6.66 -24.75 11.46
CA VAL A 257 6.77 -23.37 11.93
C VAL A 257 6.15 -23.31 13.32
N LYS A 258 6.92 -22.81 14.27
CA LYS A 258 6.47 -22.61 15.65
C LYS A 258 6.29 -21.12 15.90
N PHE A 259 5.07 -20.74 16.26
CA PHE A 259 4.74 -19.38 16.67
C PHE A 259 4.64 -19.33 18.18
N GLN A 260 5.30 -18.37 18.80
CA GLN A 260 5.21 -18.11 20.23
C GLN A 260 4.93 -16.63 20.45
N VAL A 261 4.02 -16.35 21.38
CA VAL A 261 3.90 -15.00 21.93
C VAL A 261 4.98 -14.86 22.99
N VAL A 262 5.97 -14.04 22.72
CA VAL A 262 7.03 -13.69 23.68
C VAL A 262 6.89 -12.21 24.06
N LYS A 263 7.24 -11.89 25.31
CA LYS A 263 7.34 -10.48 25.69
C LYS A 263 8.44 -9.84 24.85
N TYR A 264 8.24 -8.61 24.40
CA TYR A 264 9.16 -7.88 23.52
C TYR A 264 10.62 -7.85 24.06
N GLU A 265 10.79 -7.68 25.35
CA GLU A 265 12.10 -7.72 26.03
C GLU A 265 12.80 -9.09 25.89
N GLU A 266 12.04 -10.17 25.83
CA GLU A 266 12.54 -11.54 25.69
C GLU A 266 12.89 -11.84 24.23
N PHE A 267 12.13 -11.29 23.29
CA PHE A 267 12.40 -11.34 21.86
C PHE A 267 13.73 -10.64 21.53
N LEU A 268 13.98 -9.44 22.06
CA LEU A 268 15.23 -8.70 21.83
C LEU A 268 16.47 -9.42 22.38
N LYS A 269 16.34 -10.17 23.48
CA LYS A 269 17.46 -10.94 24.06
C LYS A 269 17.82 -12.18 23.26
N ASN A 270 16.88 -12.74 22.49
CA ASN A 270 17.02 -14.01 21.78
C ASN A 270 17.16 -13.84 20.25
N GLN A 271 17.29 -12.61 19.74
CA GLN A 271 17.58 -12.43 18.31
C GLN A 271 18.94 -13.04 17.97
N PRO A 272 19.01 -13.99 17.01
CA PRO A 272 20.30 -14.32 16.45
C PRO A 272 20.82 -13.05 15.75
N ILE A 273 21.93 -12.53 16.26
CA ILE A 273 22.69 -11.49 15.58
C ILE A 273 23.02 -12.07 14.21
N PHE A 274 22.38 -11.61 13.15
CA PHE A 274 22.79 -11.87 11.79
C PHE A 274 24.19 -11.27 11.63
N LYS A 275 25.20 -12.06 11.99
CA LYS A 275 26.55 -11.81 11.52
C LYS A 275 26.55 -12.07 10.03
N LYS A 276 26.98 -11.06 9.28
CA LYS A 276 27.21 -11.05 7.84
C LYS A 276 27.86 -12.32 7.33
#